data_ebc0aaea024795d4c91358a4b21d6524
#
_entry.id   ebc0aaea024795d4c91358a4b21d6524
#
_cell.length_a   1.000
_cell.length_b   1.000
_cell.length_c   1.000
_cell.angle_alpha   90.00
_cell.angle_beta   90.00
_cell.angle_gamma   90.00
#
_symmetry.space_group_name_H-M   'P 1'
#
loop_
_entity.id
_entity.type
_entity.pdbx_description
1 polymer ?
#
loop_
_entity_poly.entity_id
_entity_poly.type
_entity_poly.pdbx_seq_one_letter_code
_entity_poly.pdbx_strand_id
1 'polypeptide(L)'
;MGKVLIIGAGGVGTVVAHKVAQNPDVFTDIMIASRTKSKCDAIVKAIGNPAIKTAQVDADNVDELVALFNSFKPEIVINVALPYQDLTIMEACLKAGVNYLDTANYEPKDEAHFEYSWQWAYHDRFKEAGLTAILGCGFDPGVSGIYTAYAAKHYFDEIQYLDIVDCNAGNHHKAFATNFNPEINIREITQNGRYYENGEWVTT
;
A
#
# COMPACT_ATOMS: atom_id res chain seq x y z
N MET A 1 -8.38 20.79 -3.44
CA MET A 1 -7.68 19.81 -2.64
C MET A 1 -8.30 18.45 -2.86
N GLY A 2 -7.50 17.43 -3.08
CA GLY A 2 -7.92 16.07 -2.94
C GLY A 2 -8.20 15.25 -4.19
N LYS A 3 -7.42 15.39 -5.27
CA LYS A 3 -7.42 14.39 -6.34
C LYS A 3 -6.61 13.17 -5.92
N VAL A 4 -7.26 12.01 -5.80
CA VAL A 4 -6.62 10.76 -5.42
C VAL A 4 -6.80 9.69 -6.50
N LEU A 5 -5.71 9.01 -6.81
CA LEU A 5 -5.72 7.85 -7.68
C LEU A 5 -5.38 6.60 -6.86
N ILE A 6 -6.27 5.62 -6.87
CA ILE A 6 -6.08 4.32 -6.22
C ILE A 6 -5.65 3.32 -7.29
N ILE A 7 -4.48 2.71 -7.14
CA ILE A 7 -3.98 1.65 -8.01
C ILE A 7 -4.14 0.31 -7.32
N GLY A 8 -4.99 -0.54 -7.89
CA GLY A 8 -5.34 -1.83 -7.34
C GLY A 8 -6.84 -1.96 -7.06
N ALA A 9 -7.47 -3.00 -7.59
CA ALA A 9 -8.90 -3.28 -7.45
C ALA A 9 -9.14 -4.69 -6.86
N GLY A 10 -8.31 -5.06 -5.89
CA GLY A 10 -8.44 -6.27 -5.07
C GLY A 10 -9.25 -6.03 -3.80
N GLY A 11 -9.12 -6.93 -2.82
CA GLY A 11 -9.77 -6.81 -1.51
C GLY A 11 -9.42 -5.50 -0.80
N VAL A 12 -8.12 -5.22 -0.63
CA VAL A 12 -7.62 -3.99 0.00
C VAL A 12 -8.06 -2.76 -0.78
N GLY A 13 -7.91 -2.77 -2.13
CA GLY A 13 -8.33 -1.65 -2.99
C GLY A 13 -9.84 -1.35 -2.88
N THR A 14 -10.66 -2.39 -2.70
CA THR A 14 -12.10 -2.21 -2.46
C THR A 14 -12.35 -1.45 -1.16
N VAL A 15 -11.70 -1.88 -0.06
CA VAL A 15 -11.84 -1.21 1.25
C VAL A 15 -11.35 0.22 1.20
N VAL A 16 -10.17 0.45 0.64
CA VAL A 16 -9.58 1.80 0.48
C VAL A 16 -10.50 2.71 -0.32
N ALA A 17 -11.03 2.24 -1.46
CA ALA A 17 -11.95 3.03 -2.28
C ALA A 17 -13.22 3.43 -1.51
N HIS A 18 -13.81 2.51 -0.74
CA HIS A 18 -14.96 2.83 0.13
C HIS A 18 -14.60 3.87 1.20
N LYS A 19 -13.42 3.74 1.84
CA LYS A 19 -12.98 4.68 2.88
C LYS A 19 -12.65 6.05 2.33
N VAL A 20 -11.99 6.12 1.19
CA VAL A 20 -11.71 7.38 0.48
C VAL A 20 -13.02 8.07 0.09
N ALA A 21 -13.99 7.35 -0.46
CA ALA A 21 -15.30 7.88 -0.85
C ALA A 21 -16.13 8.40 0.33
N GLN A 22 -15.89 7.92 1.55
CA GLN A 22 -16.55 8.39 2.78
C GLN A 22 -15.99 9.71 3.31
N ASN A 23 -14.90 10.22 2.73
CA ASN A 23 -14.23 11.46 3.16
C ASN A 23 -14.21 12.51 2.03
N PRO A 24 -15.39 12.98 1.54
CA PRO A 24 -15.49 13.90 0.41
C PRO A 24 -14.89 15.29 0.69
N ASP A 25 -14.77 15.68 1.97
CA ASP A 25 -14.13 16.95 2.37
C ASP A 25 -12.61 16.92 2.13
N VAL A 26 -12.01 15.74 2.05
CA VAL A 26 -10.58 15.54 1.78
C VAL A 26 -10.36 15.14 0.33
N PHE A 27 -11.13 14.16 -0.17
CA PHE A 27 -10.99 13.58 -1.50
C PHE A 27 -12.14 14.00 -2.41
N THR A 28 -11.90 15.02 -3.23
CA THR A 28 -12.93 15.62 -4.08
C THR A 28 -13.06 14.95 -5.45
N ASP A 29 -11.96 14.44 -5.99
CA ASP A 29 -11.87 13.71 -7.25
C ASP A 29 -11.21 12.36 -7.02
N ILE A 30 -11.91 11.27 -7.27
CA ILE A 30 -11.42 9.90 -7.02
C ILE A 30 -11.35 9.16 -8.36
N MET A 31 -10.23 8.47 -8.57
CA MET A 31 -10.10 7.50 -9.65
C MET A 31 -9.58 6.18 -9.11
N ILE A 32 -10.11 5.07 -9.63
CA ILE A 32 -9.63 3.70 -9.33
C ILE A 32 -9.08 3.12 -10.64
N ALA A 33 -7.86 2.61 -10.61
CA ALA A 33 -7.22 2.02 -11.77
C ALA A 33 -6.65 0.62 -11.47
N SER A 34 -6.74 -0.27 -12.43
CA SER A 34 -6.13 -1.59 -12.39
C SER A 34 -6.02 -2.20 -13.79
N ARG A 35 -5.30 -3.31 -13.93
CA ARG A 35 -5.24 -4.08 -15.20
C ARG A 35 -6.62 -4.55 -15.67
N THR A 36 -7.54 -4.76 -14.75
CA THR A 36 -8.91 -5.23 -15.05
C THR A 36 -9.91 -4.13 -14.71
N LYS A 37 -10.19 -3.25 -15.67
CA LYS A 37 -11.10 -2.11 -15.49
C LYS A 37 -12.47 -2.50 -14.92
N SER A 38 -13.00 -3.65 -15.33
CA SER A 38 -14.32 -4.13 -14.86
C SER A 38 -14.37 -4.36 -13.34
N LYS A 39 -13.25 -4.66 -12.69
CA LYS A 39 -13.16 -4.73 -11.22
C LYS A 39 -13.31 -3.33 -10.59
N CYS A 40 -12.68 -2.33 -11.20
CA CYS A 40 -12.84 -0.93 -10.77
C CYS A 40 -14.29 -0.47 -10.91
N ASP A 41 -14.93 -0.76 -12.05
CA ASP A 41 -16.33 -0.43 -12.32
C ASP A 41 -17.28 -1.10 -11.31
N ALA A 42 -16.99 -2.35 -10.91
CA ALA A 42 -17.76 -3.07 -9.90
C ALA A 42 -17.64 -2.41 -8.50
N ILE A 43 -16.46 -1.94 -8.12
CA ILE A 43 -16.25 -1.19 -6.87
C ILE A 43 -17.04 0.12 -6.89
N VAL A 44 -16.97 0.90 -7.97
CA VAL A 44 -17.73 2.15 -8.12
C VAL A 44 -19.22 1.90 -8.01
N LYS A 45 -19.72 0.84 -8.66
CA LYS A 45 -21.13 0.42 -8.55
C LYS A 45 -21.52 0.08 -7.11
N ALA A 46 -20.66 -0.62 -6.39
CA ALA A 46 -20.91 -0.99 -4.98
C ALA A 46 -20.92 0.24 -4.05
N ILE A 47 -20.04 1.21 -4.29
CA ILE A 47 -20.01 2.49 -3.55
C ILE A 47 -21.26 3.33 -3.84
N GLY A 48 -21.83 3.22 -5.05
CA GLY A 48 -23.00 3.99 -5.47
C GLY A 48 -22.70 5.44 -5.81
N ASN A 49 -21.44 5.81 -6.04
CA ASN A 49 -21.04 7.16 -6.43
C ASN A 49 -20.52 7.19 -7.87
N PRO A 50 -21.36 7.61 -8.83
CA PRO A 50 -21.00 7.63 -10.26
C PRO A 50 -19.95 8.70 -10.63
N ALA A 51 -19.60 9.61 -9.72
CA ALA A 51 -18.55 10.61 -9.95
C ALA A 51 -17.14 10.01 -9.86
N ILE A 52 -16.99 8.84 -9.25
CA ILE A 52 -15.71 8.13 -9.17
C ILE A 52 -15.35 7.61 -10.56
N LYS A 53 -14.18 7.98 -11.04
CA LYS A 53 -13.65 7.58 -12.35
C LYS A 53 -12.96 6.22 -12.27
N THR A 54 -12.93 5.52 -13.39
CA THR A 54 -12.20 4.26 -13.53
C THR A 54 -11.29 4.28 -14.74
N ALA A 55 -10.14 3.62 -14.62
CA ALA A 55 -9.19 3.47 -15.73
C ALA A 55 -8.63 2.06 -15.77
N GLN A 56 -8.15 1.67 -16.96
CA GLN A 56 -7.28 0.52 -17.10
C GLN A 56 -5.84 1.00 -17.13
N VAL A 57 -4.95 0.34 -16.39
CA VAL A 57 -3.51 0.61 -16.40
C VAL A 57 -2.75 -0.66 -16.02
N ASP A 58 -1.64 -0.88 -16.67
CA ASP A 58 -0.66 -1.88 -16.22
C ASP A 58 0.34 -1.21 -15.26
N ALA A 59 0.30 -1.63 -14.00
CA ALA A 59 1.18 -1.08 -12.96
C ALA A 59 2.64 -1.57 -13.08
N ASP A 60 2.93 -2.51 -13.96
CA ASP A 60 4.29 -2.89 -14.35
C ASP A 60 4.85 -1.97 -15.47
N ASN A 61 4.05 -1.05 -16.03
CA ASN A 61 4.43 -0.15 -17.13
C ASN A 61 4.48 1.31 -16.68
N VAL A 62 5.71 1.84 -16.49
CA VAL A 62 5.93 3.23 -16.05
C VAL A 62 5.30 4.25 -16.99
N ASP A 63 5.40 4.04 -18.31
CA ASP A 63 4.93 5.04 -19.28
C ASP A 63 3.39 5.11 -19.32
N GLU A 64 2.69 3.98 -19.18
CA GLU A 64 1.22 3.96 -19.01
C GLU A 64 0.79 4.67 -17.72
N LEU A 65 1.50 4.42 -16.62
CA LEU A 65 1.25 5.10 -15.34
C LEU A 65 1.45 6.60 -15.47
N VAL A 66 2.57 7.06 -16.05
CA VAL A 66 2.85 8.48 -16.26
C VAL A 66 1.78 9.14 -17.15
N ALA A 67 1.37 8.48 -18.22
CA ALA A 67 0.30 8.98 -19.09
C ALA A 67 -1.02 9.14 -18.32
N LEU A 68 -1.39 8.16 -17.49
CA LEU A 68 -2.57 8.22 -16.63
C LEU A 68 -2.46 9.36 -15.61
N PHE A 69 -1.29 9.49 -14.93
CA PHE A 69 -1.07 10.54 -13.92
C PHE A 69 -1.14 11.93 -14.55
N ASN A 70 -0.53 12.14 -15.70
CA ASN A 70 -0.60 13.39 -16.43
C ASN A 70 -2.01 13.75 -16.92
N SER A 71 -2.81 12.75 -17.26
CA SER A 71 -4.21 12.93 -17.69
C SER A 71 -5.13 13.28 -16.52
N PHE A 72 -5.04 12.53 -15.42
CA PHE A 72 -5.90 12.73 -14.25
C PHE A 72 -5.39 13.82 -13.31
N LYS A 73 -4.07 13.99 -13.21
CA LYS A 73 -3.35 14.93 -12.32
C LYS A 73 -3.71 14.69 -10.84
N PRO A 74 -3.48 13.50 -10.30
CA PRO A 74 -3.71 13.24 -8.89
C PRO A 74 -2.70 14.03 -8.04
N GLU A 75 -3.08 14.41 -6.83
CA GLU A 75 -2.17 14.95 -5.81
C GLU A 75 -1.42 13.83 -5.09
N ILE A 76 -2.07 12.67 -5.00
CA ILE A 76 -1.52 11.46 -4.37
C ILE A 76 -1.97 10.20 -5.10
N VAL A 77 -1.05 9.26 -5.23
CA VAL A 77 -1.32 7.88 -5.62
C VAL A 77 -1.34 7.01 -4.37
N ILE A 78 -2.42 6.26 -4.17
CA ILE A 78 -2.52 5.20 -3.16
C ILE A 78 -2.30 3.87 -3.87
N ASN A 79 -1.17 3.26 -3.62
CA ASN A 79 -0.81 1.96 -4.17
C ASN A 79 -1.31 0.83 -3.25
N VAL A 80 -2.26 0.07 -3.74
CA VAL A 80 -2.80 -1.16 -3.13
C VAL A 80 -2.83 -2.29 -4.15
N ALA A 81 -1.90 -2.24 -5.10
CA ALA A 81 -1.59 -3.32 -6.01
C ALA A 81 -0.75 -4.41 -5.30
N LEU A 82 -0.16 -5.31 -6.05
CA LEU A 82 0.78 -6.26 -5.46
C LEU A 82 2.13 -5.57 -5.18
N PRO A 83 2.89 -6.02 -4.18
CA PRO A 83 4.16 -5.41 -3.79
C PRO A 83 5.19 -5.36 -4.93
N TYR A 84 5.08 -6.23 -5.91
CA TYR A 84 5.94 -6.27 -7.11
C TYR A 84 5.91 -5.00 -7.95
N GLN A 85 4.85 -4.17 -7.85
CA GLN A 85 4.66 -2.95 -8.61
C GLN A 85 5.11 -1.68 -7.89
N ASP A 86 5.52 -1.75 -6.63
CA ASP A 86 5.82 -0.59 -5.81
C ASP A 86 6.86 0.34 -6.46
N LEU A 87 8.00 -0.21 -6.86
CA LEU A 87 9.08 0.58 -7.45
C LEU A 87 8.70 1.19 -8.80
N THR A 88 7.90 0.47 -9.61
CA THR A 88 7.40 0.97 -10.90
C THR A 88 6.45 2.15 -10.69
N ILE A 89 5.55 2.06 -9.70
CA ILE A 89 4.62 3.14 -9.37
C ILE A 89 5.37 4.33 -8.75
N MET A 90 6.35 4.11 -7.86
CA MET A 90 7.21 5.16 -7.31
C MET A 90 7.98 5.92 -8.40
N GLU A 91 8.54 5.19 -9.37
CA GLU A 91 9.21 5.79 -10.54
C GLU A 91 8.25 6.66 -11.36
N ALA A 92 7.03 6.19 -11.59
CA ALA A 92 6.01 6.96 -12.31
C ALA A 92 5.57 8.20 -11.51
N CYS A 93 5.46 8.10 -10.18
CA CYS A 93 5.16 9.23 -9.30
C CYS A 93 6.22 10.32 -9.39
N LEU A 94 7.51 9.95 -9.34
CA LEU A 94 8.61 10.90 -9.51
C LEU A 94 8.58 11.59 -10.88
N LYS A 95 8.37 10.83 -11.97
CA LYS A 95 8.29 11.38 -13.32
C LYS A 95 7.11 12.35 -13.53
N ALA A 96 6.00 12.08 -12.86
CA ALA A 96 4.79 12.89 -12.99
C ALA A 96 4.64 13.98 -11.92
N GLY A 97 5.51 14.03 -10.92
CA GLY A 97 5.45 14.99 -9.82
C GLY A 97 4.28 14.75 -8.87
N VAL A 98 4.04 13.48 -8.48
CA VAL A 98 2.89 13.06 -7.67
C VAL A 98 3.36 12.42 -6.38
N ASN A 99 2.67 12.68 -5.27
CA ASN A 99 2.95 12.03 -3.99
C ASN A 99 2.53 10.56 -4.01
N TYR A 100 3.19 9.75 -3.20
CA TYR A 100 3.02 8.30 -3.15
C TYR A 100 2.63 7.82 -1.75
N LEU A 101 1.80 6.79 -1.69
CA LEU A 101 1.49 6.05 -0.47
C LEU A 101 1.28 4.57 -0.82
N ASP A 102 1.85 3.68 -0.02
CA ASP A 102 1.61 2.24 -0.09
C ASP A 102 1.20 1.63 1.25
N THR A 103 0.85 0.35 1.22
CA THR A 103 0.43 -0.42 2.40
C THR A 103 1.35 -1.59 2.71
N ALA A 104 2.37 -1.82 1.90
CA ALA A 104 3.30 -2.95 2.02
C ALA A 104 4.66 -2.58 1.44
N ASN A 105 5.68 -3.37 1.76
CA ASN A 105 7.00 -3.24 1.17
C ASN A 105 7.08 -3.92 -0.20
N TYR A 106 7.99 -3.43 -1.04
CA TYR A 106 8.37 -4.09 -2.28
C TYR A 106 8.90 -5.50 -2.03
N GLU A 107 8.61 -6.39 -2.95
CA GLU A 107 9.11 -7.75 -2.95
C GLU A 107 9.51 -8.18 -4.37
N PRO A 108 10.70 -8.78 -4.57
CA PRO A 108 11.07 -9.40 -5.83
C PRO A 108 10.14 -10.57 -6.16
N LYS A 109 9.82 -10.77 -7.46
CA LYS A 109 8.92 -11.87 -7.88
C LYS A 109 9.52 -13.26 -7.70
N ASP A 110 10.84 -13.36 -7.78
CA ASP A 110 11.61 -14.60 -7.78
C ASP A 110 12.11 -15.03 -6.41
N GLU A 111 12.05 -14.16 -5.42
CA GLU A 111 12.51 -14.41 -4.06
C GLU A 111 11.53 -13.85 -3.02
N ALA A 112 11.22 -14.63 -2.00
CA ALA A 112 10.47 -14.14 -0.84
C ALA A 112 11.44 -13.38 0.07
N HIS A 113 11.41 -12.05 -0.01
CA HIS A 113 12.31 -11.18 0.75
C HIS A 113 11.64 -9.84 1.07
N PHE A 114 11.20 -9.69 2.31
CA PHE A 114 10.43 -8.53 2.77
C PHE A 114 11.36 -7.53 3.45
N GLU A 115 11.64 -6.41 2.79
CA GLU A 115 12.37 -5.28 3.38
C GLU A 115 12.08 -3.97 2.62
N TYR A 116 12.32 -2.84 3.29
CA TYR A 116 12.07 -1.52 2.73
C TYR A 116 13.29 -0.88 2.03
N SER A 117 14.46 -1.53 2.00
CA SER A 117 15.69 -0.94 1.43
C SER A 117 15.51 -0.47 -0.01
N TRP A 118 14.77 -1.22 -0.84
CA TRP A 118 14.49 -0.83 -2.23
C TRP A 118 13.67 0.45 -2.34
N GLN A 119 12.64 0.61 -1.50
CA GLN A 119 11.81 1.83 -1.49
C GLN A 119 12.57 3.00 -0.83
N TRP A 120 13.35 2.75 0.22
CA TRP A 120 14.22 3.75 0.84
C TRP A 120 15.31 4.28 -0.10
N ALA A 121 15.74 3.52 -1.09
CA ALA A 121 16.66 3.99 -2.13
C ALA A 121 16.09 5.16 -2.97
N TYR A 122 14.78 5.36 -2.93
CA TYR A 122 14.11 6.51 -3.57
C TYR A 122 14.08 7.77 -2.71
N HIS A 123 14.55 7.72 -1.44
CA HIS A 123 14.44 8.83 -0.48
C HIS A 123 14.93 10.17 -1.01
N ASP A 124 16.16 10.21 -1.48
CA ASP A 124 16.78 11.47 -1.94
C ASP A 124 16.06 12.00 -3.18
N ARG A 125 15.67 11.13 -4.10
CA ARG A 125 14.93 11.51 -5.31
C ARG A 125 13.57 12.15 -4.99
N PHE A 126 12.79 11.58 -4.05
CA PHE A 126 11.55 12.18 -3.60
C PHE A 126 11.78 13.51 -2.89
N LYS A 127 12.80 13.59 -2.03
CA LYS A 127 13.18 14.80 -1.32
C LYS A 127 13.60 15.94 -2.28
N GLU A 128 14.43 15.64 -3.26
CA GLU A 128 14.88 16.61 -4.29
C GLU A 128 13.70 17.09 -5.15
N ALA A 129 12.75 16.21 -5.45
CA ALA A 129 11.54 16.55 -6.18
C ALA A 129 10.50 17.32 -5.34
N GLY A 130 10.71 17.49 -4.02
CA GLY A 130 9.75 18.11 -3.11
C GLY A 130 8.48 17.27 -2.93
N LEU A 131 8.57 15.95 -3.13
CA LEU A 131 7.47 15.00 -3.04
C LEU A 131 7.53 14.20 -1.75
N THR A 132 6.38 13.70 -1.32
CA THR A 132 6.25 12.83 -0.15
C THR A 132 5.93 11.41 -0.59
N ALA A 133 6.65 10.43 -0.02
CA ALA A 133 6.30 9.03 -0.08
C ALA A 133 6.01 8.52 1.35
N ILE A 134 4.82 7.96 1.58
CA ILE A 134 4.45 7.31 2.84
C ILE A 134 4.46 5.81 2.59
N LEU A 135 5.36 5.11 3.26
CA LEU A 135 5.56 3.67 3.10
C LEU A 135 4.91 2.89 4.23
N GLY A 136 4.34 1.74 3.92
CA GLY A 136 3.79 0.83 4.90
C GLY A 136 2.59 1.39 5.68
N CYS A 137 1.70 2.12 5.02
CA CYS A 137 0.49 2.67 5.64
C CYS A 137 -0.65 1.64 5.66
N GLY A 138 -0.32 0.42 6.11
CA GLY A 138 -1.25 -0.70 6.26
C GLY A 138 -1.57 -1.00 7.71
N PHE A 139 -1.84 -2.26 8.01
CA PHE A 139 -2.06 -2.74 9.38
C PHE A 139 -0.72 -3.18 10.00
N ASP A 140 -0.05 -4.12 9.36
CA ASP A 140 1.28 -4.61 9.71
C ASP A 140 2.07 -4.89 8.40
N PRO A 141 2.88 -3.91 8.00
CA PRO A 141 3.28 -2.66 8.64
C PRO A 141 2.22 -1.54 8.60
N GLY A 142 2.27 -0.66 9.61
CA GLY A 142 1.50 0.59 9.68
C GLY A 142 0.94 0.84 11.07
N VAL A 143 -0.27 0.37 11.35
CA VAL A 143 -0.97 0.57 12.65
C VAL A 143 -0.15 0.03 13.82
N SER A 144 0.48 -1.13 13.68
CA SER A 144 1.37 -1.74 14.69
C SER A 144 2.52 -0.81 15.05
N GLY A 145 3.19 -0.21 14.07
CA GLY A 145 4.26 0.77 14.29
C GLY A 145 3.76 2.05 14.97
N ILE A 146 2.58 2.55 14.58
CA ILE A 146 1.96 3.74 15.20
C ILE A 146 1.63 3.47 16.68
N TYR A 147 1.05 2.32 17.00
CA TYR A 147 0.76 1.94 18.39
C TYR A 147 2.03 1.82 19.23
N THR A 148 3.07 1.23 18.68
CA THR A 148 4.38 1.14 19.33
C THR A 148 4.95 2.52 19.63
N ALA A 149 4.99 3.40 18.64
CA ALA A 149 5.50 4.78 18.80
C ALA A 149 4.64 5.59 19.79
N TYR A 150 3.32 5.43 19.76
CA TYR A 150 2.42 6.09 20.68
C TYR A 150 2.63 5.61 22.12
N ALA A 151 2.76 4.29 22.31
CA ALA A 151 3.02 3.72 23.63
C ALA A 151 4.37 4.16 24.20
N ALA A 152 5.43 4.14 23.38
CA ALA A 152 6.76 4.62 23.75
C ALA A 152 6.73 6.10 24.18
N LYS A 153 5.96 6.93 23.47
CA LYS A 153 5.89 8.37 23.76
C LYS A 153 5.08 8.72 25.01
N HIS A 154 4.04 7.95 25.33
CA HIS A 154 3.02 8.37 26.30
C HIS A 154 2.91 7.50 27.54
N TYR A 155 3.41 6.27 27.51
CA TYR A 155 3.15 5.29 28.57
C TYR A 155 4.40 4.64 29.15
N PHE A 156 5.54 4.66 28.43
CA PHE A 156 6.75 3.96 28.86
C PHE A 156 7.97 4.88 28.79
N ASP A 157 8.84 4.80 29.80
CA ASP A 157 10.15 5.46 29.79
C ASP A 157 11.14 4.66 28.91
N GLU A 158 10.97 3.33 28.86
CA GLU A 158 11.79 2.40 28.11
C GLU A 158 10.96 1.19 27.67
N ILE A 159 11.12 0.75 26.42
CA ILE A 159 10.56 -0.50 25.91
C ILE A 159 11.62 -1.59 26.03
N GLN A 160 11.38 -2.61 26.84
CA GLN A 160 12.26 -3.76 27.00
C GLN A 160 11.89 -4.91 26.07
N TYR A 161 10.61 -5.09 25.81
CA TYR A 161 10.08 -6.14 24.91
C TYR A 161 8.99 -5.55 24.03
N LEU A 162 8.95 -5.97 22.77
CA LEU A 162 7.89 -5.67 21.83
C LEU A 162 7.55 -6.94 21.05
N ASP A 163 6.35 -7.45 21.30
CA ASP A 163 5.77 -8.55 20.53
C ASP A 163 4.53 -8.06 19.80
N ILE A 164 4.45 -8.30 18.48
CA ILE A 164 3.29 -8.03 17.66
C ILE A 164 2.67 -9.38 17.31
N VAL A 165 1.44 -9.59 17.77
CA VAL A 165 0.71 -10.83 17.55
C VAL A 165 -0.62 -10.53 16.90
N ASP A 166 -0.79 -11.03 15.69
CA ASP A 166 -2.03 -10.92 14.93
C ASP A 166 -2.89 -12.17 15.09
N CYS A 167 -4.18 -11.97 15.23
CA CYS A 167 -5.14 -13.05 15.14
C CYS A 167 -6.34 -12.66 14.27
N ASN A 168 -6.78 -13.59 13.44
CA ASN A 168 -7.96 -13.42 12.61
C ASN A 168 -9.15 -14.18 13.22
N ALA A 169 -10.12 -13.45 13.76
CA ALA A 169 -11.34 -14.01 14.32
C ALA A 169 -12.46 -14.16 13.25
N GLY A 170 -12.18 -13.83 11.99
CA GLY A 170 -13.13 -13.98 10.89
C GLY A 170 -13.41 -15.45 10.56
N ASN A 171 -14.63 -15.72 10.07
CA ASN A 171 -15.00 -17.02 9.56
C ASN A 171 -15.58 -16.91 8.16
N HIS A 172 -14.90 -17.49 7.19
CA HIS A 172 -15.31 -17.51 5.78
C HIS A 172 -16.19 -18.73 5.43
N HIS A 173 -16.48 -19.62 6.38
CA HIS A 173 -17.18 -20.88 6.17
C HIS A 173 -16.55 -21.77 5.07
N LYS A 174 -15.23 -21.69 4.91
CA LYS A 174 -14.42 -22.46 3.94
C LYS A 174 -13.25 -23.13 4.65
N ALA A 175 -12.77 -24.25 4.11
CA ALA A 175 -11.62 -24.95 4.66
C ALA A 175 -10.33 -24.11 4.61
N PHE A 176 -10.21 -23.27 3.59
CA PHE A 176 -9.12 -22.30 3.44
C PHE A 176 -9.67 -21.00 2.83
N ALA A 177 -9.29 -19.88 3.39
CA ALA A 177 -9.56 -18.54 2.85
C ALA A 177 -8.52 -17.54 3.34
N THR A 178 -8.21 -16.56 2.51
CA THR A 178 -7.35 -15.42 2.84
C THR A 178 -8.09 -14.12 2.53
N ASN A 179 -7.72 -13.04 3.22
CA ASN A 179 -8.32 -11.71 3.01
C ASN A 179 -7.62 -10.93 1.89
N PHE A 180 -6.41 -11.34 1.51
CA PHE A 180 -5.61 -10.77 0.43
C PHE A 180 -4.98 -11.87 -0.41
N ASN A 181 -4.02 -11.55 -1.27
CA ASN A 181 -3.43 -12.50 -2.21
C ASN A 181 -2.86 -13.74 -1.50
N PRO A 182 -3.34 -14.97 -1.83
CA PRO A 182 -2.87 -16.20 -1.18
C PRO A 182 -1.37 -16.45 -1.38
N GLU A 183 -0.80 -16.05 -2.51
CA GLU A 183 0.64 -16.19 -2.79
C GLU A 183 1.46 -15.38 -1.78
N ILE A 184 1.07 -14.13 -1.50
CA ILE A 184 1.78 -13.29 -0.53
C ILE A 184 1.74 -13.93 0.86
N ASN A 185 0.59 -14.45 1.30
CA ASN A 185 0.50 -15.18 2.57
C ASN A 185 1.47 -16.38 2.62
N ILE A 186 1.60 -17.14 1.54
CA ILE A 186 2.52 -18.28 1.48
C ILE A 186 3.97 -17.78 1.56
N ARG A 187 4.31 -16.71 0.85
CA ARG A 187 5.66 -16.14 0.86
C ARG A 187 6.03 -15.63 2.25
N GLU A 188 5.12 -14.96 2.96
CA GLU A 188 5.33 -14.49 4.34
C GLU A 188 5.72 -15.61 5.30
N ILE A 189 5.07 -16.75 5.22
CA ILE A 189 5.35 -17.89 6.12
C ILE A 189 6.50 -18.80 5.67
N THR A 190 7.03 -18.60 4.48
CA THR A 190 8.13 -19.44 3.92
C THR A 190 9.48 -18.75 3.90
N GLN A 191 9.55 -17.46 4.11
CA GLN A 191 10.81 -16.74 4.26
C GLN A 191 11.42 -16.96 5.65
N ASN A 192 12.72 -16.69 5.78
CA ASN A 192 13.38 -16.65 7.08
C ASN A 192 12.77 -15.56 7.97
N GLY A 193 12.56 -15.88 9.24
CA GLY A 193 12.15 -14.92 10.24
C GLY A 193 13.29 -13.95 10.61
N ARG A 194 12.93 -12.73 11.03
CA ARG A 194 13.89 -11.76 11.58
C ARG A 194 13.35 -11.17 12.87
N TYR A 195 14.20 -11.04 13.86
CA TYR A 195 13.89 -10.40 15.12
C TYR A 195 15.08 -9.57 15.61
N TYR A 196 14.83 -8.63 16.51
CA TYR A 196 15.86 -7.78 17.07
C TYR A 196 16.17 -8.21 18.51
N GLU A 197 17.43 -8.55 18.80
CA GLU A 197 17.87 -8.99 20.14
C GLU A 197 19.27 -8.49 20.41
N ASN A 198 19.52 -8.05 21.66
CA ASN A 198 20.83 -7.56 22.12
C ASN A 198 21.46 -6.46 21.25
N GLY A 199 20.64 -5.59 20.63
CA GLY A 199 21.12 -4.51 19.79
C GLY A 199 21.38 -4.90 18.32
N GLU A 200 21.03 -6.11 17.89
CA GLU A 200 21.31 -6.64 16.55
C GLU A 200 20.08 -7.32 15.93
N TRP A 201 20.03 -7.30 14.60
CA TRP A 201 19.05 -8.08 13.84
C TRP A 201 19.52 -9.51 13.66
N VAL A 202 18.71 -10.47 14.11
CA VAL A 202 18.93 -11.91 13.97
C VAL A 202 18.01 -12.46 12.90
N THR A 203 18.55 -13.29 12.00
CA THR A 203 17.78 -14.02 10.98
C THR A 203 17.76 -15.50 11.36
N THR A 204 16.56 -16.13 11.30
CA THR A 204 16.36 -17.56 11.62
C THR A 204 16.32 -18.41 10.37
#